data_afdc103d116f0a294216bd41907e7251
#
_entry.id   afdc103d116f0a294216bd41907e7251
#
_cell.length_a   1.000
_cell.length_b   1.000
_cell.length_c   1.000
_cell.angle_alpha   90.00
_cell.angle_beta   90.00
_cell.angle_gamma   90.00
#
_symmetry.space_group_name_H-M   'P 1'
#
loop_
_entity.id
_entity.type
_entity.pdbx_description
1 polymer ?
#
loop_
_entity_poly.entity_id
_entity_poly.type
_entity_poly.pdbx_seq_one_letter_code
_entity_poly.pdbx_strand_id
1 'polypeptide(L)'
;TKFSEKLRKIMLSKSNKLDKKTDLLLILASRSENVSKIIYKNYQKKIILIDRFSDSTIAYQHYGMGLNLNIIKNLNSYIIGKFKPDLTFLCTVNNKNMNNRLKIRSNNNRYDNFKINFYNKVQKGFLKLSKNKKKYVLLDSNNSTPAENLNRIIKEFKKIAK
;
A
#
# COMPACT_ATOMS: atom_id res chain seq x y z
N THR A 1 1.52 -8.78 -13.08
CA THR A 1 1.15 -9.82 -14.08
C THR A 1 -0.19 -9.47 -14.71
N LYS A 2 -0.46 -10.01 -15.91
CA LYS A 2 -1.77 -9.84 -16.58
C LYS A 2 -2.94 -10.31 -15.69
N PHE A 3 -2.72 -11.38 -14.93
CA PHE A 3 -3.73 -11.90 -14.00
C PHE A 3 -3.99 -10.92 -12.83
N SER A 4 -2.93 -10.41 -12.19
CA SER A 4 -3.05 -9.42 -11.12
C SER A 4 -3.77 -8.14 -11.58
N GLU A 5 -3.56 -7.71 -12.82
CA GLU A 5 -4.27 -6.55 -13.37
C GLU A 5 -5.77 -6.83 -13.59
N LYS A 6 -6.16 -8.05 -13.98
CA LYS A 6 -7.58 -8.45 -14.05
C LYS A 6 -8.23 -8.39 -12.66
N LEU A 7 -7.57 -8.95 -11.63
CA LEU A 7 -8.07 -8.88 -10.25
C LEU A 7 -8.17 -7.43 -9.76
N ARG A 8 -7.16 -6.60 -10.08
CA ARG A 8 -7.18 -5.18 -9.73
C ARG A 8 -8.38 -4.45 -10.37
N LYS A 9 -8.68 -4.70 -11.63
CA LYS A 9 -9.85 -4.11 -12.30
C LYS A 9 -11.16 -4.50 -11.59
N ILE A 10 -11.32 -5.77 -11.21
CA ILE A 10 -12.48 -6.25 -10.46
C ILE A 10 -12.60 -5.51 -9.12
N MET A 11 -11.50 -5.39 -8.37
CA MET A 11 -11.46 -4.75 -7.06
C MET A 11 -11.78 -3.25 -7.11
N LEU A 12 -11.31 -2.56 -8.15
CA LEU A 12 -11.45 -1.11 -8.26
C LEU A 12 -12.75 -0.67 -8.91
N SER A 13 -13.48 -1.59 -9.56
CA SER A 13 -14.75 -1.27 -10.22
C SER A 13 -15.80 -0.76 -9.25
N LYS A 14 -16.45 0.35 -9.59
CA LYS A 14 -17.54 0.95 -8.80
C LYS A 14 -18.81 0.09 -8.80
N SER A 15 -19.01 -0.72 -9.84
CA SER A 15 -20.17 -1.62 -9.96
C SER A 15 -20.12 -2.79 -8.96
N ASN A 16 -18.92 -3.15 -8.50
CA ASN A 16 -18.72 -4.30 -7.63
C ASN A 16 -18.88 -3.92 -6.16
N LYS A 17 -19.96 -4.37 -5.54
CA LYS A 17 -20.16 -4.27 -4.08
C LYS A 17 -19.53 -5.48 -3.40
N LEU A 18 -18.20 -5.48 -3.27
CA LEU A 18 -17.48 -6.58 -2.65
C LEU A 18 -17.63 -6.57 -1.12
N ASP A 19 -17.88 -7.75 -0.54
CA ASP A 19 -17.70 -7.97 0.90
C ASP A 19 -16.23 -7.76 1.27
N LYS A 20 -15.99 -7.31 2.51
CA LYS A 20 -14.65 -7.00 2.99
C LYS A 20 -13.69 -8.21 3.04
N LYS A 21 -14.22 -9.43 3.22
CA LYS A 21 -13.40 -10.66 3.17
C LYS A 21 -13.03 -10.99 1.72
N THR A 22 -13.98 -10.87 0.79
CA THR A 22 -13.74 -11.04 -0.63
C THR A 22 -12.70 -10.04 -1.12
N ASP A 23 -12.79 -8.77 -0.70
CA ASP A 23 -11.81 -7.72 -0.99
C ASP A 23 -10.40 -8.12 -0.53
N LEU A 24 -10.27 -8.60 0.71
CA LEU A 24 -9.00 -9.12 1.26
C LEU A 24 -8.46 -10.27 0.40
N LEU A 25 -9.27 -11.25 0.06
CA LEU A 25 -8.84 -12.43 -0.69
C LEU A 25 -8.37 -12.07 -2.11
N LEU A 26 -9.03 -11.15 -2.79
CA LEU A 26 -8.61 -10.67 -4.12
C LEU A 26 -7.27 -9.93 -4.07
N ILE A 27 -7.06 -9.08 -3.05
CA ILE A 27 -5.76 -8.41 -2.83
C ILE A 27 -4.67 -9.45 -2.61
N LEU A 28 -4.92 -10.44 -1.78
CA LEU A 28 -3.96 -11.49 -1.45
C LEU A 28 -3.67 -12.39 -2.65
N ALA A 29 -4.66 -12.75 -3.45
CA ALA A 29 -4.46 -13.50 -4.70
C ALA A 29 -3.58 -12.74 -5.70
N SER A 30 -3.87 -11.44 -5.89
CA SER A 30 -3.04 -10.58 -6.75
C SER A 30 -1.60 -10.47 -6.24
N ARG A 31 -1.42 -10.36 -4.91
CA ARG A 31 -0.10 -10.31 -4.28
C ARG A 31 0.65 -11.63 -4.44
N SER A 32 0.01 -12.76 -4.20
CA SER A 32 0.60 -14.09 -4.35
C SER A 32 1.19 -14.28 -5.75
N GLU A 33 0.44 -13.92 -6.77
CA GLU A 33 0.87 -13.99 -8.17
C GLU A 33 2.09 -13.10 -8.45
N ASN A 34 2.10 -11.86 -7.91
CA ASN A 34 3.23 -10.94 -8.10
C ASN A 34 4.46 -11.39 -7.30
N VAL A 35 4.28 -11.90 -6.10
CA VAL A 35 5.39 -12.41 -5.28
C VAL A 35 6.07 -13.58 -5.96
N SER A 36 5.30 -14.59 -6.39
CA SER A 36 5.87 -15.81 -7.01
C SER A 36 6.49 -15.54 -8.38
N LYS A 37 5.83 -14.76 -9.24
CA LYS A 37 6.27 -14.59 -10.63
C LYS A 37 7.20 -13.43 -10.89
N ILE A 38 7.21 -12.42 -10.02
CA ILE A 38 8.03 -11.22 -10.23
C ILE A 38 9.07 -11.07 -9.10
N ILE A 39 8.63 -11.02 -7.83
CA ILE A 39 9.52 -10.67 -6.73
C ILE A 39 10.58 -11.76 -6.53
N TYR A 40 10.17 -13.00 -6.31
CA TYR A 40 11.12 -14.11 -6.07
C TYR A 40 12.10 -14.37 -7.22
N LYS A 41 11.71 -14.05 -8.45
CA LYS A 41 12.61 -14.21 -9.61
C LYS A 41 13.68 -13.13 -9.73
N ASN A 42 13.47 -11.97 -9.07
CA ASN A 42 14.26 -10.77 -9.32
C ASN A 42 14.95 -10.19 -8.08
N TYR A 43 14.49 -10.47 -6.84
CA TYR A 43 14.88 -9.73 -5.64
C TYR A 43 16.38 -9.81 -5.31
N GLN A 44 17.08 -10.87 -5.74
CA GLN A 44 18.52 -10.99 -5.57
C GLN A 44 19.34 -10.36 -6.70
N LYS A 45 18.70 -9.98 -7.79
CA LYS A 45 19.39 -9.54 -9.02
C LYS A 45 19.04 -8.12 -9.42
N LYS A 46 17.97 -7.55 -8.87
CA LYS A 46 17.42 -6.26 -9.30
C LYS A 46 16.89 -5.48 -8.11
N ILE A 47 16.91 -4.15 -8.23
CA ILE A 47 16.14 -3.26 -7.36
C ILE A 47 14.68 -3.42 -7.72
N ILE A 48 13.83 -3.68 -6.72
CA ILE A 48 12.39 -3.85 -6.90
C ILE A 48 11.68 -2.68 -6.22
N LEU A 49 10.97 -1.88 -7.01
CA LEU A 49 10.08 -0.84 -6.51
C LEU A 49 8.66 -1.39 -6.49
N ILE A 50 8.00 -1.28 -5.33
CA ILE A 50 6.64 -1.81 -5.14
C ILE A 50 5.74 -0.68 -4.66
N ASP A 51 4.76 -0.31 -5.48
CA ASP A 51 3.68 0.59 -5.04
C ASP A 51 2.64 -0.21 -4.27
N ARG A 52 2.57 0.02 -2.96
CA ARG A 52 1.72 -0.67 -1.98
C ARG A 52 2.02 -2.16 -1.84
N PHE A 53 2.36 -2.57 -0.63
CA PHE A 53 2.65 -3.96 -0.29
C PHE A 53 1.83 -4.44 0.91
N SER A 54 2.35 -5.36 1.73
CA SER A 54 1.66 -5.98 2.89
C SER A 54 1.04 -4.99 3.87
N ASP A 55 1.72 -3.89 4.11
CA ASP A 55 1.28 -2.86 5.06
C ASP A 55 -0.01 -2.19 4.62
N SER A 56 -0.19 -2.02 3.29
CA SER A 56 -1.46 -1.52 2.76
C SER A 56 -2.63 -2.44 3.11
N THR A 57 -2.44 -3.75 3.10
CA THR A 57 -3.49 -4.69 3.49
C THR A 57 -3.84 -4.55 4.98
N ILE A 58 -2.83 -4.40 5.84
CA ILE A 58 -3.07 -4.15 7.26
C ILE A 58 -3.79 -2.82 7.46
N ALA A 59 -3.31 -1.74 6.82
CA ALA A 59 -3.90 -0.42 6.97
C ALA A 59 -5.36 -0.35 6.46
N TYR A 60 -5.63 -0.90 5.28
CA TYR A 60 -6.95 -0.84 4.67
C TYR A 60 -7.93 -1.86 5.26
N GLN A 61 -7.56 -3.14 5.28
CA GLN A 61 -8.49 -4.21 5.66
C GLN A 61 -8.64 -4.36 7.18
N HIS A 62 -7.57 -4.13 7.97
CA HIS A 62 -7.70 -4.15 9.44
C HIS A 62 -8.16 -2.78 9.97
N TYR A 63 -7.34 -1.74 9.85
CA TYR A 63 -7.67 -0.44 10.45
C TYR A 63 -8.88 0.23 9.77
N GLY A 64 -8.97 0.16 8.46
CA GLY A 64 -10.07 0.74 7.68
C GLY A 64 -11.37 -0.05 7.79
N MET A 65 -11.34 -1.35 7.48
CA MET A 65 -12.52 -2.22 7.35
C MET A 65 -12.83 -3.06 8.59
N GLY A 66 -11.93 -3.12 9.59
CA GLY A 66 -12.14 -3.84 10.85
C GLY A 66 -11.95 -5.36 10.76
N LEU A 67 -11.25 -5.88 9.76
CA LEU A 67 -10.93 -7.31 9.70
C LEU A 67 -9.89 -7.71 10.74
N ASN A 68 -9.89 -8.97 11.13
CA ASN A 68 -8.99 -9.52 12.15
C ASN A 68 -7.53 -9.41 11.72
N LEU A 69 -6.69 -8.78 12.56
CA LEU A 69 -5.28 -8.53 12.28
C LEU A 69 -4.47 -9.81 12.16
N ASN A 70 -4.74 -10.80 13.02
CA ASN A 70 -3.97 -12.05 13.04
C ASN A 70 -4.20 -12.86 11.76
N ILE A 71 -5.45 -12.91 11.27
CA ILE A 71 -5.77 -13.55 9.99
C ILE A 71 -4.99 -12.86 8.85
N ILE A 72 -5.01 -11.53 8.80
CA ILE A 72 -4.29 -10.78 7.76
C ILE A 72 -2.79 -11.02 7.84
N LYS A 73 -2.20 -11.01 9.03
CA LYS A 73 -0.77 -11.28 9.23
C LYS A 73 -0.39 -12.68 8.79
N ASN A 74 -1.17 -13.69 9.18
CA ASN A 74 -0.90 -15.09 8.83
C ASN A 74 -0.96 -15.30 7.31
N LEU A 75 -2.00 -14.79 6.65
CA LEU A 75 -2.14 -14.87 5.19
C LEU A 75 -1.03 -14.10 4.46
N ASN A 76 -0.67 -12.90 4.91
CA ASN A 76 0.48 -12.17 4.36
C ASN A 76 1.77 -12.97 4.53
N SER A 77 2.05 -13.52 5.70
CA SER A 77 3.25 -14.31 5.96
C SER A 77 3.31 -15.56 5.08
N TYR A 78 2.19 -16.25 4.91
CA TYR A 78 2.09 -17.40 4.01
C TYR A 78 2.43 -17.04 2.56
N ILE A 79 1.92 -15.93 2.05
CA ILE A 79 2.10 -15.50 0.67
C ILE A 79 3.50 -14.94 0.42
N ILE A 80 4.01 -14.12 1.35
CA ILE A 80 5.25 -13.36 1.18
C ILE A 80 6.47 -14.20 1.56
N GLY A 81 6.30 -15.17 2.46
CA GLY A 81 7.38 -15.98 2.98
C GLY A 81 8.44 -15.13 3.71
N LYS A 82 9.70 -15.34 3.36
CA LYS A 82 10.86 -14.64 3.97
C LYS A 82 11.11 -13.25 3.38
N PHE A 83 10.46 -12.90 2.27
CA PHE A 83 10.68 -11.59 1.63
C PHE A 83 10.18 -10.45 2.51
N LYS A 84 11.03 -9.42 2.65
CA LYS A 84 10.70 -8.18 3.38
C LYS A 84 11.29 -7.00 2.60
N PRO A 85 10.56 -5.88 2.48
CA PRO A 85 11.15 -4.66 1.94
C PRO A 85 12.31 -4.18 2.83
N ASP A 86 13.40 -3.74 2.20
CA ASP A 86 14.54 -3.16 2.89
C ASP A 86 14.20 -1.77 3.42
N LEU A 87 13.43 -0.99 2.65
CA LEU A 87 12.99 0.35 3.00
C LEU A 87 11.57 0.61 2.50
N THR A 88 10.79 1.32 3.30
CA THR A 88 9.43 1.74 2.94
C THR A 88 9.31 3.25 3.07
N PHE A 89 8.90 3.91 2.00
CA PHE A 89 8.55 5.33 2.00
C PHE A 89 7.05 5.48 2.25
N LEU A 90 6.68 6.21 3.28
CA LEU A 90 5.30 6.49 3.63
C LEU A 90 4.97 7.96 3.40
N CYS A 91 4.23 8.24 2.33
CA CYS A 91 3.69 9.58 2.06
C CYS A 91 2.50 9.85 2.97
N THR A 92 2.56 10.95 3.73
CA THR A 92 1.47 11.40 4.61
C THR A 92 0.81 12.65 4.05
N VAL A 93 -0.50 12.77 4.28
CA VAL A 93 -1.30 13.91 3.83
C VAL A 93 -2.37 14.23 4.87
N ASN A 94 -2.63 15.52 5.12
CA ASN A 94 -3.73 15.94 5.99
C ASN A 94 -5.10 15.82 5.26
N ASN A 95 -6.19 15.86 6.02
CA ASN A 95 -7.54 15.70 5.50
C ASN A 95 -7.92 16.77 4.47
N LYS A 96 -7.48 18.03 4.64
CA LYS A 96 -7.78 19.12 3.71
C LYS A 96 -7.17 18.83 2.35
N ASN A 97 -5.87 18.53 2.30
CA ASN A 97 -5.16 18.25 1.06
C ASN A 97 -5.62 16.94 0.42
N MET A 98 -5.94 15.92 1.23
CA MET A 98 -6.52 14.67 0.72
C MET A 98 -7.86 14.91 0.03
N ASN A 99 -8.77 15.64 0.66
CA ASN A 99 -10.07 15.97 0.07
C ASN A 99 -9.95 16.77 -1.22
N ASN A 100 -9.04 17.75 -1.26
CA ASN A 100 -8.78 18.53 -2.46
C ASN A 100 -8.28 17.63 -3.61
N ARG A 101 -7.35 16.72 -3.34
CA ARG A 101 -6.84 15.77 -4.34
C ARG A 101 -7.92 14.81 -4.84
N LEU A 102 -8.82 14.35 -3.95
CA LEU A 102 -9.96 13.49 -4.34
C LEU A 102 -10.94 14.22 -5.26
N LYS A 103 -11.21 15.51 -5.01
CA LYS A 103 -12.10 16.33 -5.84
C LYS A 103 -11.57 16.54 -7.26
N ILE A 104 -10.26 16.72 -7.41
CA ILE A 104 -9.61 16.99 -8.70
C ILE A 104 -9.44 15.69 -9.53
N ARG A 105 -9.50 14.54 -8.89
CA ARG A 105 -9.25 13.26 -9.54
C ARG A 105 -10.40 12.89 -10.49
N SER A 106 -10.12 12.80 -11.79
CA SER A 106 -11.10 12.49 -12.83
C SER A 106 -11.58 11.03 -12.81
N ASN A 107 -10.68 10.08 -12.47
CA ASN A 107 -10.97 8.65 -12.48
C ASN A 107 -11.05 8.08 -11.06
N ASN A 108 -12.21 8.29 -10.41
CA ASN A 108 -12.49 7.72 -9.09
C ASN A 108 -12.78 6.23 -9.18
N ASN A 109 -12.28 5.48 -8.23
CA ASN A 109 -12.53 4.05 -8.07
C ASN A 109 -13.40 3.76 -6.83
N ARG A 110 -13.74 2.49 -6.58
CA ARG A 110 -14.58 2.07 -5.45
C ARG A 110 -14.07 2.58 -4.10
N TYR A 111 -12.75 2.59 -3.88
CA TYR A 111 -12.17 3.07 -2.62
C TYR A 111 -12.37 4.58 -2.44
N ASP A 112 -12.37 5.36 -3.49
CA ASP A 112 -12.51 6.82 -3.41
C ASP A 112 -13.91 7.25 -2.88
N ASN A 113 -14.87 6.31 -2.83
CA ASN A 113 -16.21 6.53 -2.28
C ASN A 113 -16.31 6.31 -0.76
N PHE A 114 -15.23 5.87 -0.09
CA PHE A 114 -15.26 5.72 1.36
C PHE A 114 -15.29 7.08 2.07
N LYS A 115 -16.00 7.13 3.21
CA LYS A 115 -16.09 8.34 4.04
C LYS A 115 -14.71 8.70 4.61
N ILE A 116 -14.51 9.98 4.92
CA ILE A 116 -13.26 10.52 5.49
C ILE A 116 -12.76 9.74 6.71
N ASN A 117 -13.68 9.27 7.56
CA ASN A 117 -13.33 8.49 8.75
C ASN A 117 -12.61 7.17 8.42
N PHE A 118 -12.93 6.55 7.28
CA PHE A 118 -12.20 5.38 6.79
C PHE A 118 -10.73 5.72 6.52
N TYR A 119 -10.47 6.80 5.80
CA TYR A 119 -9.11 7.23 5.47
C TYR A 119 -8.31 7.63 6.71
N ASN A 120 -8.95 8.27 7.69
CA ASN A 120 -8.32 8.58 8.98
C ASN A 120 -7.86 7.32 9.71
N LYS A 121 -8.70 6.26 9.71
CA LYS A 121 -8.33 4.96 10.29
C LYS A 121 -7.18 4.32 9.52
N VAL A 122 -7.21 4.34 8.19
CA VAL A 122 -6.15 3.82 7.33
C VAL A 122 -4.83 4.54 7.57
N GLN A 123 -4.83 5.89 7.59
CA GLN A 123 -3.64 6.68 7.85
C GLN A 123 -3.08 6.41 9.26
N LYS A 124 -3.94 6.34 10.27
CA LYS A 124 -3.54 5.94 11.64
C LYS A 124 -2.89 4.55 11.64
N GLY A 125 -3.41 3.62 10.85
CA GLY A 125 -2.82 2.29 10.66
C GLY A 125 -1.41 2.35 10.08
N PHE A 126 -1.21 3.09 9.00
CA PHE A 126 0.13 3.29 8.42
C PHE A 126 1.11 3.95 9.39
N LEU A 127 0.68 4.98 10.12
CA LEU A 127 1.53 5.64 11.13
C LEU A 127 1.90 4.69 12.29
N LYS A 128 1.01 3.78 12.68
CA LYS A 128 1.37 2.74 13.68
C LYS A 128 2.41 1.76 13.13
N LEU A 129 2.28 1.34 11.87
CA LEU A 129 3.23 0.44 11.22
C LEU A 129 4.60 1.11 11.04
N SER A 130 4.62 2.41 10.75
CA SER A 130 5.85 3.17 10.49
C SER A 130 6.65 3.57 11.75
N LYS A 131 6.25 3.14 12.96
CA LYS A 131 7.00 3.43 14.19
C LYS A 131 8.44 2.88 14.18
N ASN A 132 8.70 1.83 13.41
CA ASN A 132 10.05 1.32 13.19
C ASN A 132 10.82 2.20 12.20
N LYS A 133 11.46 3.24 12.72
CA LYS A 133 12.20 4.25 11.93
C LYS A 133 13.39 3.68 11.12
N LYS A 134 13.87 2.47 11.42
CA LYS A 134 14.92 1.82 10.62
C LYS A 134 14.42 1.33 9.26
N LYS A 135 13.11 1.10 9.13
CA LYS A 135 12.49 0.56 7.92
C LYS A 135 11.59 1.55 7.19
N TYR A 136 11.26 2.66 7.82
CA TYR A 136 10.31 3.63 7.26
C TYR A 136 10.89 5.02 7.20
N VAL A 137 10.70 5.67 6.06
CA VAL A 137 10.93 7.10 5.87
C VAL A 137 9.59 7.77 5.64
N LEU A 138 9.23 8.69 6.52
CA LEU A 138 8.02 9.49 6.37
C LEU A 138 8.27 10.66 5.43
N LEU A 139 7.43 10.80 4.41
CA LEU A 139 7.45 11.89 3.44
C LEU A 139 6.21 12.77 3.67
N ASP A 140 6.43 14.04 3.97
CA ASP A 140 5.32 15.00 4.12
C ASP A 140 4.87 15.51 2.75
N SER A 141 3.71 15.05 2.32
CA SER A 141 3.10 15.51 1.07
C SER A 141 2.22 16.74 1.24
N ASN A 142 2.20 17.39 2.40
CA ASN A 142 1.49 18.64 2.61
C ASN A 142 2.35 19.85 2.25
N ASN A 143 3.60 19.82 2.73
CA ASN A 143 4.52 20.95 2.68
C ASN A 143 5.68 20.73 1.70
N SER A 144 5.84 19.51 1.16
CA SER A 144 6.88 19.19 0.19
C SER A 144 6.31 18.95 -1.20
N THR A 145 6.99 19.45 -2.19
CA THR A 145 6.71 19.17 -3.61
C THR A 145 7.05 17.73 -3.97
N PRO A 146 6.53 17.18 -5.08
CA PRO A 146 6.95 15.89 -5.59
C PRO A 146 8.46 15.78 -5.83
N ALA A 147 9.10 16.86 -6.34
CA ALA A 147 10.54 16.90 -6.60
C ALA A 147 11.37 16.82 -5.31
N GLU A 148 11.01 17.57 -4.27
CA GLU A 148 11.67 17.51 -2.96
C GLU A 148 11.55 16.12 -2.33
N ASN A 149 10.36 15.52 -2.39
CA ASN A 149 10.14 14.17 -1.90
C ASN A 149 10.94 13.13 -2.71
N LEU A 150 11.04 13.29 -4.03
CA LEU A 150 11.87 12.44 -4.89
C LEU A 150 13.37 12.54 -4.50
N ASN A 151 13.88 13.74 -4.31
CA ASN A 151 15.26 13.96 -3.88
C ASN A 151 15.53 13.29 -2.52
N ARG A 152 14.59 13.37 -1.60
CA ARG A 152 14.69 12.70 -0.30
C ARG A 152 14.66 11.16 -0.46
N ILE A 153 13.81 10.62 -1.31
CA ILE A 153 13.78 9.19 -1.63
C ILE A 153 15.13 8.73 -2.16
N ILE A 154 15.69 9.43 -3.14
CA ILE A 154 16.99 9.10 -3.74
C ILE A 154 18.11 9.15 -2.68
N LYS A 155 18.11 10.18 -1.83
CA LYS A 155 19.10 10.30 -0.73
C LYS A 155 19.04 9.12 0.24
N GLU A 156 17.84 8.73 0.68
CA GLU A 156 17.69 7.60 1.62
C GLU A 156 17.97 6.24 0.94
N PHE A 157 17.59 6.09 -0.32
CA PHE A 157 17.89 4.89 -1.11
C PHE A 157 19.41 4.68 -1.26
N LYS A 158 20.18 5.73 -1.59
CA LYS A 158 21.64 5.66 -1.73
C LYS A 158 22.36 5.21 -0.46
N LYS A 159 21.75 5.33 0.73
CA LYS A 159 22.35 4.84 1.99
C LYS A 159 22.30 3.31 2.11
N ILE A 160 21.36 2.65 1.45
CA ILE A 160 21.16 1.20 1.51
C ILE A 160 21.60 0.47 0.24
N ALA A 161 21.67 1.19 -0.90
CA ALA A 161 22.19 0.67 -2.14
C ALA A 161 23.73 0.78 -2.12
N LYS A 162 24.37 -0.28 -1.60
CA LYS A 162 25.82 -0.48 -1.67
C LYS A 162 26.17 -1.37 -2.85
#